data_05e0bd445b867a408fe68a70cd10602e
#
_entry.id   05e0bd445b867a408fe68a70cd10602e
#
_cell.length_a   1.000
_cell.length_b   1.000
_cell.length_c   1.000
_cell.angle_alpha   90.00
_cell.angle_beta   90.00
_cell.angle_gamma   90.00
#
_symmetry.space_group_name_H-M   'P 1'
#
loop_
_entity.id
_entity.type
_entity.pdbx_description
1 polymer ?
#
loop_
_entity_poly.entity_id
_entity_poly.type
_entity_poly.pdbx_seq_one_letter_code
_entity_poly.pdbx_strand_id
1 'polypeptide(L)'
;MSTCESQKAEASKDNVSTNSVDEGLPRELSQLSLSSASNPDEFHCNKGHSETTMKNIYGYYQSQKLCDVALIAGGCRIPAHKVVLASCSEYFAAMFTGSLREAQSSEITLERVDSQALRSLVHYCYTGIIELSEETVEILLSTASLLQLHSVTKACCDFLEKQLDPCNCLGIAFFAEQQSCMGLHKSALEYTYQHFMQVVKHQEFLSLQSEQLSNLLKSDDLNVVTEENVFESLMAWVQHDHENRQGYLPSLLKLIKLPLLSSEYLIDKVEHACGEVPECQPLIMEAVKWHLLPDRRSMLFSHRTRPRTSTIGRLLAIGGMDGYKGASNMEMYDPRTNSWTPFMRMGARRLQFGVAVLQNKLVVVGGRDGLKTLNTVECFDLTSLSWSTLAPMNTHRHGLGVAVLGDGPNCPIYAVGGHDGWIYLNSVERWDACSRSWTIVCPMAGARSTCGVAALRGRLYAVGGRDGGACLRSVECYDPATNHWTNCAPMTRRRGGVSVCAAGGYLYALGGHEAPANTVGGRLACVERYDPVTDSWILLARLSYGRDAIGSCLLGDRIVAVGGYDGVQYLCVVEVYDAEADCWRKLAPLSTGRAGAAVVAVPPPRNLF
;
A
#
# COMPACT_ATOMS: atom_id res chain seq x y z
N MET A 1 5.01 4.34 53.35
CA MET A 1 6.03 3.35 53.74
C MET A 1 6.68 2.94 52.44
N SER A 2 7.79 3.20 52.14
CA SER A 2 9.08 3.84 52.42
C SER A 2 9.86 3.62 51.10
N THR A 3 10.19 4.69 50.36
CA THR A 3 11.45 5.45 50.37
C THR A 3 12.70 4.59 50.19
N CYS A 4 13.51 4.80 49.15
CA CYS A 4 14.69 5.63 49.10
C CYS A 4 15.25 5.55 47.67
N GLU A 5 15.42 6.61 46.87
CA GLU A 5 16.51 7.60 46.81
C GLU A 5 17.84 6.96 46.39
N SER A 6 18.28 7.19 45.19
CA SER A 6 19.15 8.27 44.62
C SER A 6 20.52 8.44 45.31
N GLN A 7 21.59 8.38 44.55
CA GLN A 7 22.59 9.46 44.56
C GLN A 7 23.62 9.35 43.42
N LYS A 8 23.82 10.47 42.78
CA LYS A 8 24.94 10.90 41.93
C LYS A 8 26.18 11.19 42.80
N ALA A 9 27.36 11.06 42.25
CA ALA A 9 28.41 12.04 42.45
C ALA A 9 29.52 11.95 41.39
N GLU A 10 29.85 13.06 40.95
CA GLU A 10 30.82 13.60 40.04
C GLU A 10 32.27 13.63 40.61
N ALA A 11 33.20 13.64 39.67
CA ALA A 11 34.36 14.52 39.47
C ALA A 11 35.55 14.50 40.50
N SER A 12 36.76 14.38 40.12
CA SER A 12 37.60 15.47 39.62
C SER A 12 39.08 15.04 39.48
N LYS A 13 39.68 15.62 38.51
CA LYS A 13 41.09 15.91 38.22
C LYS A 13 42.02 16.06 39.44
N ASP A 14 43.30 15.64 39.33
CA ASP A 14 44.38 16.59 39.11
C ASP A 14 45.73 15.91 38.99
N ASN A 15 46.54 16.52 38.18
CA ASN A 15 47.93 16.46 37.82
C ASN A 15 48.93 16.25 38.98
N VAL A 16 50.12 15.76 38.67
CA VAL A 16 51.41 16.46 38.71
C VAL A 16 52.57 15.50 38.70
N SER A 17 53.35 15.64 37.66
CA SER A 17 54.76 15.47 37.37
C SER A 17 55.75 15.19 38.52
N THR A 18 56.80 14.45 38.30
CA THR A 18 58.16 14.82 37.94
C THR A 18 59.20 13.75 38.28
N ASN A 19 60.04 13.52 37.32
CA ASN A 19 61.50 13.31 37.36
C ASN A 19 62.14 12.37 38.39
N SER A 20 62.90 11.44 37.98
CA SER A 20 64.30 11.47 37.55
C SER A 20 65.13 10.27 38.08
N VAL A 21 65.89 9.72 37.18
CA VAL A 21 67.31 9.30 37.33
C VAL A 21 67.61 8.01 38.13
N ASP A 22 67.98 6.99 37.40
CA ASP A 22 69.28 6.40 37.19
C ASP A 22 69.73 5.24 38.10
N GLU A 23 70.40 4.27 37.45
CA GLU A 23 71.41 3.34 37.94
C GLU A 23 70.95 2.01 38.59
N GLY A 24 71.39 0.93 37.91
CA GLY A 24 71.87 -0.23 38.60
C GLY A 24 71.24 -1.57 38.30
N LEU A 25 71.73 -2.24 37.28
CA LEU A 25 71.70 -3.70 37.23
C LEU A 25 72.42 -4.30 38.41
N PRO A 26 71.88 -5.32 39.06
CA PRO A 26 72.42 -6.67 38.80
C PRO A 26 71.38 -7.76 38.70
N ARG A 27 71.81 -8.80 37.99
CA ARG A 27 71.15 -10.07 37.78
C ARG A 27 70.78 -10.76 39.11
N GLU A 28 69.49 -11.11 39.27
CA GLU A 28 69.14 -12.33 39.95
C GLU A 28 67.81 -12.86 39.36
N LEU A 29 67.88 -14.08 38.84
CA LEU A 29 66.74 -14.87 38.44
C LEU A 29 65.91 -15.21 39.71
N SER A 30 65.01 -14.35 40.08
CA SER A 30 64.00 -14.69 41.07
C SER A 30 62.87 -15.44 40.40
N GLN A 31 62.72 -16.69 40.81
CA GLN A 31 61.58 -17.54 40.51
C GLN A 31 60.30 -16.79 40.77
N LEU A 32 59.50 -16.63 39.72
CA LEU A 32 58.11 -16.18 39.81
C LEU A 32 57.33 -17.21 40.62
N SER A 33 57.14 -16.99 41.91
CA SER A 33 56.20 -17.69 42.72
C SER A 33 54.80 -17.18 42.39
N LEU A 34 54.08 -17.89 41.54
CA LEU A 34 52.66 -17.67 41.32
C LEU A 34 51.94 -18.09 42.63
N SER A 35 51.40 -17.11 43.36
CA SER A 35 50.52 -17.35 44.50
C SER A 35 49.26 -18.01 43.99
N SER A 36 48.96 -19.20 44.51
CA SER A 36 47.73 -19.93 44.27
C SER A 36 46.55 -19.26 45.00
N ALA A 37 45.99 -18.25 44.33
CA ALA A 37 44.72 -17.70 44.74
C ALA A 37 43.88 -17.44 43.49
N SER A 38 42.98 -18.42 43.20
CA SER A 38 41.65 -18.25 42.56
C SER A 38 41.56 -17.44 41.27
N ASN A 39 41.77 -18.05 40.17
CA ASN A 39 40.94 -18.20 38.96
C ASN A 39 41.81 -18.85 37.87
N PRO A 40 41.56 -20.09 37.49
CA PRO A 40 42.47 -20.80 36.60
C PRO A 40 42.37 -20.45 35.13
N ASP A 41 41.46 -19.54 34.68
CA ASP A 41 41.28 -19.28 33.26
C ASP A 41 41.16 -17.79 32.96
N GLU A 42 42.28 -17.10 32.85
CA GLU A 42 42.34 -15.76 32.28
C GLU A 42 42.53 -15.85 30.76
N PHE A 43 41.46 -15.64 29.99
CA PHE A 43 41.52 -15.65 28.54
C PHE A 43 42.00 -14.28 28.01
N HIS A 44 43.18 -14.25 27.43
CA HIS A 44 43.68 -13.06 26.72
C HIS A 44 43.15 -13.06 25.30
N CYS A 45 42.23 -12.12 24.97
CA CYS A 45 41.67 -11.93 23.63
C CYS A 45 42.37 -10.76 22.91
N ASN A 46 43.18 -11.07 21.92
CA ASN A 46 43.77 -10.04 21.05
C ASN A 46 42.76 -9.70 19.91
N LYS A 47 42.00 -8.63 20.07
CA LYS A 47 40.98 -8.16 19.11
C LYS A 47 41.50 -7.85 17.71
N GLY A 48 42.79 -7.51 17.56
CA GLY A 48 43.44 -7.21 16.28
C GLY A 48 44.13 -8.40 15.62
N HIS A 49 44.10 -9.60 16.23
CA HIS A 49 44.85 -10.77 15.74
C HIS A 49 44.47 -11.17 14.32
N SER A 50 43.17 -11.30 14.03
CA SER A 50 42.65 -11.70 12.70
C SER A 50 43.04 -10.68 11.61
N GLU A 51 42.93 -9.40 11.92
CA GLU A 51 43.26 -8.33 10.98
C GLU A 51 44.76 -8.32 10.66
N THR A 52 45.61 -8.43 11.68
CA THR A 52 47.06 -8.52 11.50
C THR A 52 47.46 -9.75 10.70
N THR A 53 46.84 -10.88 10.98
CA THR A 53 47.08 -12.15 10.27
C THR A 53 46.73 -12.03 8.80
N MET A 54 45.53 -11.50 8.47
CA MET A 54 45.10 -11.29 7.09
C MET A 54 45.99 -10.31 6.35
N LYS A 55 46.43 -9.25 6.99
CA LYS A 55 47.42 -8.31 6.42
C LYS A 55 48.73 -8.98 6.05
N ASN A 56 49.24 -9.89 6.88
CA ASN A 56 50.45 -10.66 6.58
C ASN A 56 50.24 -11.62 5.39
N ILE A 57 49.08 -12.33 5.35
CA ILE A 57 48.72 -13.24 4.25
C ILE A 57 48.60 -12.44 2.95
N TYR A 58 47.99 -11.25 2.98
CA TYR A 58 47.94 -10.35 1.83
C TYR A 58 49.37 -9.94 1.34
N GLY A 59 50.32 -9.68 2.25
CA GLY A 59 51.71 -9.44 1.91
C GLY A 59 52.39 -10.63 1.20
N TYR A 60 52.06 -11.87 1.60
CA TYR A 60 52.51 -13.09 0.88
C TYR A 60 51.89 -13.21 -0.49
N TYR A 61 50.60 -12.89 -0.64
CA TYR A 61 49.91 -12.84 -1.93
C TYR A 61 50.60 -11.84 -2.89
N GLN A 62 50.85 -10.63 -2.44
CA GLN A 62 51.54 -9.59 -3.25
C GLN A 62 52.94 -10.01 -3.68
N SER A 63 53.68 -10.67 -2.80
CA SER A 63 55.02 -11.17 -3.09
C SER A 63 55.03 -12.56 -3.76
N GLN A 64 53.85 -13.12 -4.08
CA GLN A 64 53.64 -14.45 -4.69
C GLN A 64 54.29 -15.59 -3.90
N LYS A 65 54.42 -15.43 -2.57
CA LYS A 65 54.97 -16.45 -1.67
C LYS A 65 53.86 -17.31 -1.08
N LEU A 66 54.18 -18.59 -0.89
CA LEU A 66 53.27 -19.59 -0.32
C LEU A 66 51.98 -19.81 -1.13
N CYS A 67 51.86 -19.28 -2.35
CA CYS A 67 50.71 -19.54 -3.23
C CYS A 67 50.76 -21.01 -3.70
N ASP A 68 49.67 -21.72 -3.45
CA ASP A 68 49.50 -23.15 -3.77
C ASP A 68 48.56 -23.39 -4.97
N VAL A 69 47.98 -22.34 -5.54
CA VAL A 69 47.12 -22.39 -6.74
C VAL A 69 47.33 -21.15 -7.61
N ALA A 70 47.16 -21.30 -8.92
CA ALA A 70 47.03 -20.21 -9.87
C ALA A 70 45.69 -20.32 -10.62
N LEU A 71 44.89 -19.26 -10.57
CA LEU A 71 43.65 -19.15 -11.35
C LEU A 71 43.96 -18.56 -12.73
N ILE A 72 43.45 -19.18 -13.80
CA ILE A 72 43.67 -18.72 -15.17
C ILE A 72 42.34 -18.33 -15.77
N ALA A 73 42.20 -17.05 -16.18
CA ALA A 73 41.02 -16.56 -16.87
C ALA A 73 41.44 -15.59 -17.98
N GLY A 74 40.95 -15.73 -19.20
CA GLY A 74 41.29 -14.89 -20.34
C GLY A 74 42.78 -14.78 -20.61
N GLY A 75 43.56 -15.86 -20.36
CA GLY A 75 45.02 -15.86 -20.49
C GLY A 75 45.80 -15.18 -19.37
N CYS A 76 45.14 -14.58 -18.40
CA CYS A 76 45.74 -13.97 -17.22
C CYS A 76 45.91 -15.01 -16.10
N ARG A 77 47.12 -15.10 -15.52
CA ARG A 77 47.45 -16.00 -14.41
C ARG A 77 47.51 -15.24 -13.10
N ILE A 78 46.65 -15.66 -12.13
CA ILE A 78 46.52 -15.02 -10.81
C ILE A 78 46.88 -16.06 -9.75
N PRO A 79 48.10 -15.95 -9.14
CA PRO A 79 48.49 -16.84 -8.04
C PRO A 79 47.69 -16.50 -6.77
N ALA A 80 47.31 -17.52 -6.01
CA ALA A 80 46.49 -17.34 -4.79
C ALA A 80 46.73 -18.48 -3.79
N HIS A 81 46.10 -18.37 -2.61
CA HIS A 81 46.12 -19.41 -1.58
C HIS A 81 44.75 -20.10 -1.53
N LYS A 82 44.69 -21.43 -1.71
CA LYS A 82 43.45 -22.23 -1.68
C LYS A 82 42.65 -21.98 -0.41
N VAL A 83 43.31 -21.91 0.73
CA VAL A 83 42.64 -21.71 2.02
C VAL A 83 41.92 -20.36 2.08
N VAL A 84 42.50 -19.29 1.54
CA VAL A 84 41.85 -17.96 1.54
C VAL A 84 40.65 -17.94 0.60
N LEU A 85 40.83 -18.47 -0.61
CA LEU A 85 39.70 -18.56 -1.57
C LEU A 85 38.55 -19.41 -1.03
N ALA A 86 38.85 -20.58 -0.46
CA ALA A 86 37.86 -21.49 0.13
C ALA A 86 37.13 -20.89 1.35
N SER A 87 37.83 -20.03 2.11
CA SER A 87 37.22 -19.36 3.25
C SER A 87 36.22 -18.25 2.87
N CYS A 88 36.34 -17.72 1.64
CA CYS A 88 35.49 -16.63 1.16
C CYS A 88 34.37 -17.10 0.20
N SER A 89 34.53 -18.25 -0.44
CA SER A 89 33.69 -18.72 -1.54
C SER A 89 33.34 -20.21 -1.36
N GLU A 90 32.06 -20.52 -1.35
CA GLU A 90 31.56 -21.91 -1.29
C GLU A 90 31.95 -22.68 -2.56
N TYR A 91 32.01 -22.03 -3.71
CA TYR A 91 32.50 -22.62 -4.95
C TYR A 91 33.94 -23.10 -4.83
N PHE A 92 34.84 -22.26 -4.32
CA PHE A 92 36.24 -22.65 -4.09
C PHE A 92 36.39 -23.63 -2.92
N ALA A 93 35.56 -23.52 -1.89
CA ALA A 93 35.54 -24.50 -0.81
C ALA A 93 35.19 -25.89 -1.31
N ALA A 94 34.13 -26.03 -2.10
CA ALA A 94 33.73 -27.31 -2.72
C ALA A 94 34.81 -27.86 -3.66
N MET A 95 35.46 -26.98 -4.43
CA MET A 95 36.53 -27.35 -5.37
C MET A 95 37.78 -27.87 -4.66
N PHE A 96 38.22 -27.23 -3.56
CA PHE A 96 39.51 -27.53 -2.94
C PHE A 96 39.43 -28.53 -1.79
N THR A 97 38.27 -28.68 -1.12
CA THR A 97 38.09 -29.64 0.00
C THR A 97 37.47 -30.96 -0.44
N GLY A 98 36.99 -31.06 -1.68
CA GLY A 98 36.37 -32.25 -2.25
C GLY A 98 37.38 -33.23 -2.87
N SER A 99 36.87 -34.28 -3.48
CA SER A 99 37.64 -35.31 -4.21
C SER A 99 37.87 -34.96 -5.70
N LEU A 100 37.66 -33.72 -6.09
CA LEU A 100 37.82 -33.24 -7.45
C LEU A 100 39.29 -33.19 -7.84
N ARG A 101 39.59 -33.32 -9.14
CA ARG A 101 40.97 -33.21 -9.68
C ARG A 101 41.61 -31.86 -9.36
N GLU A 102 40.80 -30.83 -9.37
CA GLU A 102 41.15 -29.43 -9.06
C GLU A 102 41.71 -29.28 -7.64
N ALA A 103 41.32 -30.12 -6.70
CA ALA A 103 41.83 -30.08 -5.32
C ALA A 103 43.35 -30.34 -5.27
N GLN A 104 43.87 -31.15 -6.18
CA GLN A 104 45.32 -31.49 -6.30
C GLN A 104 46.06 -30.65 -7.35
N SER A 105 45.33 -29.93 -8.19
CA SER A 105 45.90 -29.10 -9.24
C SER A 105 46.52 -27.82 -8.68
N SER A 106 47.67 -27.42 -9.26
CA SER A 106 48.31 -26.12 -8.99
C SER A 106 47.82 -25.04 -9.96
N GLU A 107 47.14 -25.37 -11.01
CA GLU A 107 46.56 -24.46 -12.00
C GLU A 107 45.13 -24.82 -12.31
N ILE A 108 44.25 -23.81 -12.31
CA ILE A 108 42.83 -23.93 -12.55
C ILE A 108 42.39 -22.93 -13.61
N THR A 109 41.85 -23.40 -14.70
CA THR A 109 41.32 -22.56 -15.78
C THR A 109 39.83 -22.35 -15.55
N LEU A 110 39.41 -21.07 -15.41
CA LEU A 110 38.03 -20.67 -15.29
C LEU A 110 37.54 -20.15 -16.66
N GLU A 111 36.69 -20.95 -17.32
CA GLU A 111 36.12 -20.56 -18.59
C GLU A 111 35.02 -19.53 -18.43
N ARG A 112 34.92 -18.60 -19.38
CA ARG A 112 33.89 -17.54 -19.40
C ARG A 112 33.91 -16.57 -18.21
N VAL A 113 35.04 -16.48 -17.55
CA VAL A 113 35.27 -15.52 -16.46
C VAL A 113 36.15 -14.38 -16.97
N ASP A 114 35.72 -13.13 -16.71
CA ASP A 114 36.52 -11.96 -17.03
C ASP A 114 37.75 -11.88 -16.11
N SER A 115 38.92 -11.62 -16.70
CA SER A 115 40.17 -11.64 -15.97
C SER A 115 40.34 -10.47 -14.99
N GLN A 116 39.77 -9.30 -15.30
CA GLN A 116 39.83 -8.12 -14.44
C GLN A 116 38.85 -8.27 -13.25
N ALA A 117 37.64 -8.75 -13.52
CA ALA A 117 36.69 -9.07 -12.47
C ALA A 117 37.24 -10.14 -11.51
N LEU A 118 37.84 -11.23 -12.05
CA LEU A 118 38.46 -12.25 -11.22
C LEU A 118 39.59 -11.69 -10.35
N ARG A 119 40.43 -10.81 -10.90
CA ARG A 119 41.51 -10.16 -10.15
C ARG A 119 40.96 -9.32 -8.99
N SER A 120 39.91 -8.54 -9.23
CA SER A 120 39.22 -7.73 -8.21
C SER A 120 38.60 -8.60 -7.13
N LEU A 121 37.97 -9.72 -7.50
CA LEU A 121 37.37 -10.66 -6.56
C LEU A 121 38.41 -11.42 -5.72
N VAL A 122 39.53 -11.84 -6.34
CA VAL A 122 40.67 -12.40 -5.58
C VAL A 122 41.24 -11.37 -4.61
N HIS A 123 41.44 -10.13 -5.06
CA HIS A 123 41.89 -9.04 -4.17
C HIS A 123 40.91 -8.83 -2.99
N TYR A 124 39.60 -8.88 -3.26
CA TYR A 124 38.57 -8.81 -2.23
C TYR A 124 38.71 -9.92 -1.18
N CYS A 125 39.02 -11.18 -1.59
CA CYS A 125 39.18 -12.29 -0.65
C CYS A 125 40.32 -12.04 0.38
N TYR A 126 41.32 -11.20 0.06
CA TYR A 126 42.41 -10.86 0.98
C TYR A 126 42.16 -9.58 1.78
N THR A 127 41.41 -8.63 1.23
CA THR A 127 41.32 -7.26 1.79
C THR A 127 39.94 -6.93 2.32
N GLY A 128 38.91 -7.64 1.87
CA GLY A 128 37.51 -7.29 2.12
C GLY A 128 37.04 -6.02 1.42
N ILE A 129 37.87 -5.46 0.51
CA ILE A 129 37.57 -4.22 -0.21
C ILE A 129 37.30 -4.52 -1.68
N ILE A 130 36.19 -4.03 -2.20
CA ILE A 130 35.82 -4.10 -3.60
C ILE A 130 35.44 -2.71 -4.10
N GLU A 131 35.94 -2.33 -5.27
CA GLU A 131 35.58 -1.09 -5.95
C GLU A 131 34.45 -1.40 -6.94
N LEU A 132 33.35 -0.63 -6.84
CA LEU A 132 32.18 -0.77 -7.69
C LEU A 132 32.01 0.48 -8.55
N SER A 133 31.88 0.31 -9.84
CA SER A 133 31.59 1.37 -10.81
C SER A 133 30.50 0.92 -11.78
N GLU A 134 29.87 1.87 -12.46
CA GLU A 134 28.84 1.59 -13.46
C GLU A 134 29.37 0.67 -14.59
N GLU A 135 30.65 0.84 -14.98
CA GLU A 135 31.29 0.07 -16.05
C GLU A 135 31.60 -1.38 -15.66
N THR A 136 31.82 -1.64 -14.37
CA THR A 136 32.36 -2.93 -13.91
C THR A 136 31.35 -3.78 -13.13
N VAL A 137 30.28 -3.19 -12.59
CA VAL A 137 29.37 -3.84 -11.67
C VAL A 137 28.64 -5.05 -12.27
N GLU A 138 28.28 -5.02 -13.55
CA GLU A 138 27.60 -6.13 -14.24
C GLU A 138 28.52 -7.35 -14.35
N ILE A 139 29.77 -7.13 -14.78
CA ILE A 139 30.76 -8.18 -14.92
C ILE A 139 31.19 -8.73 -13.56
N LEU A 140 31.31 -7.84 -12.55
CA LEU A 140 31.60 -8.23 -11.17
C LEU A 140 30.46 -9.05 -10.57
N LEU A 141 29.21 -8.64 -10.77
CA LEU A 141 28.05 -9.36 -10.23
C LEU A 141 27.94 -10.76 -10.84
N SER A 142 28.04 -10.88 -12.16
CA SER A 142 27.98 -12.17 -12.85
C SER A 142 29.11 -13.10 -12.41
N THR A 143 30.34 -12.59 -12.27
CA THR A 143 31.50 -13.37 -11.82
C THR A 143 31.39 -13.73 -10.33
N ALA A 144 30.97 -12.80 -9.47
CA ALA A 144 30.77 -13.05 -8.04
C ALA A 144 29.65 -14.05 -7.77
N SER A 145 28.57 -14.02 -8.53
CA SER A 145 27.48 -14.99 -8.48
C SER A 145 27.96 -16.39 -8.87
N LEU A 146 28.71 -16.51 -9.98
CA LEU A 146 29.31 -17.77 -10.41
C LEU A 146 30.26 -18.36 -9.37
N LEU A 147 31.09 -17.53 -8.76
CA LEU A 147 32.05 -17.92 -7.74
C LEU A 147 31.45 -17.98 -6.32
N GLN A 148 30.15 -17.76 -6.16
CA GLN A 148 29.44 -17.80 -4.88
C GLN A 148 30.08 -16.90 -3.80
N LEU A 149 30.46 -15.69 -4.18
CA LEU A 149 30.96 -14.64 -3.28
C LEU A 149 29.78 -13.77 -2.81
N HIS A 150 28.95 -14.33 -1.92
CA HIS A 150 27.66 -13.73 -1.52
C HIS A 150 27.76 -12.27 -1.02
N SER A 151 28.84 -11.92 -0.29
CA SER A 151 29.03 -10.56 0.21
C SER A 151 29.24 -9.57 -0.94
N VAL A 152 30.00 -9.96 -1.98
CA VAL A 152 30.22 -9.11 -3.16
C VAL A 152 28.95 -9.05 -4.02
N THR A 153 28.29 -10.19 -4.23
CA THR A 153 26.99 -10.23 -4.92
C THR A 153 26.00 -9.27 -4.29
N LYS A 154 25.88 -9.28 -2.96
CA LYS A 154 25.02 -8.34 -2.23
C LYS A 154 25.45 -6.89 -2.43
N ALA A 155 26.77 -6.59 -2.32
CA ALA A 155 27.27 -5.23 -2.53
C ALA A 155 26.99 -4.70 -3.93
N CYS A 156 27.14 -5.55 -4.97
CA CYS A 156 26.77 -5.20 -6.35
C CYS A 156 25.26 -4.97 -6.50
N CYS A 157 24.42 -5.81 -5.88
CA CYS A 157 22.98 -5.62 -5.88
C CYS A 157 22.56 -4.30 -5.20
N ASP A 158 23.13 -4.02 -4.02
CA ASP A 158 22.85 -2.78 -3.26
C ASP A 158 23.35 -1.52 -4.04
N PHE A 159 24.40 -1.66 -4.87
CA PHE A 159 24.87 -0.59 -5.75
C PHE A 159 23.87 -0.37 -6.91
N LEU A 160 23.49 -1.44 -7.64
CA LEU A 160 22.55 -1.36 -8.75
C LEU A 160 21.15 -0.87 -8.32
N GLU A 161 20.71 -1.24 -7.12
CA GLU A 161 19.43 -0.76 -6.57
C GLU A 161 19.41 0.77 -6.39
N LYS A 162 20.55 1.38 -6.02
CA LYS A 162 20.69 2.83 -5.89
C LYS A 162 20.78 3.56 -7.23
N GLN A 163 21.11 2.85 -8.31
CA GLN A 163 21.24 3.39 -9.66
C GLN A 163 19.99 3.16 -10.53
N LEU A 164 18.89 2.68 -9.93
CA LEU A 164 17.64 2.48 -10.65
C LEU A 164 17.10 3.81 -11.19
N ASP A 165 16.84 3.81 -12.49
CA ASP A 165 16.28 4.94 -13.24
C ASP A 165 15.23 4.41 -14.24
N PRO A 166 14.25 5.22 -14.71
CA PRO A 166 13.29 4.78 -15.71
C PRO A 166 13.89 4.27 -17.03
N CYS A 167 15.13 4.66 -17.36
CA CYS A 167 15.79 4.23 -18.58
C CYS A 167 16.53 2.88 -18.47
N ASN A 168 16.81 2.37 -17.24
CA ASN A 168 17.62 1.17 -17.00
C ASN A 168 16.94 0.09 -16.14
N CYS A 169 15.81 0.39 -15.53
CA CYS A 169 15.18 -0.49 -14.53
C CYS A 169 14.73 -1.84 -15.11
N LEU A 170 14.29 -1.88 -16.38
CA LEU A 170 13.90 -3.12 -17.07
C LEU A 170 15.12 -3.99 -17.37
N GLY A 171 16.21 -3.38 -17.84
CA GLY A 171 17.48 -4.06 -18.07
C GLY A 171 18.04 -4.65 -16.78
N ILE A 172 18.06 -3.88 -15.69
CA ILE A 172 18.52 -4.34 -14.37
C ILE A 172 17.62 -5.47 -13.85
N ALA A 173 16.29 -5.38 -14.01
CA ALA A 173 15.37 -6.44 -13.58
C ALA A 173 15.66 -7.77 -14.31
N PHE A 174 15.83 -7.72 -15.63
CA PHE A 174 16.15 -8.88 -16.43
C PHE A 174 17.52 -9.47 -16.10
N PHE A 175 18.53 -8.63 -15.97
CA PHE A 175 19.87 -9.04 -15.58
C PHE A 175 19.88 -9.72 -14.19
N ALA A 176 19.18 -9.13 -13.21
CA ALA A 176 19.06 -9.69 -11.87
C ALA A 176 18.37 -11.08 -11.86
N GLU A 177 17.36 -11.27 -12.70
CA GLU A 177 16.71 -12.58 -12.90
C GLU A 177 17.69 -13.62 -13.42
N GLN A 178 18.45 -13.28 -14.47
CA GLN A 178 19.48 -14.18 -15.04
C GLN A 178 20.58 -14.55 -14.03
N GLN A 179 20.96 -13.62 -13.16
CA GLN A 179 21.94 -13.86 -12.10
C GLN A 179 21.35 -14.48 -10.83
N SER A 180 20.04 -14.82 -10.83
CA SER A 180 19.30 -15.36 -9.66
C SER A 180 19.30 -14.43 -8.44
N CYS A 181 19.49 -13.12 -8.67
CA CYS A 181 19.44 -12.09 -7.65
C CYS A 181 18.00 -11.61 -7.40
N MET A 182 17.15 -12.49 -6.83
CA MET A 182 15.71 -12.27 -6.71
C MET A 182 15.34 -11.00 -5.90
N GLY A 183 16.18 -10.58 -4.95
CA GLY A 183 15.99 -9.33 -4.20
C GLY A 183 16.04 -8.11 -5.13
N LEU A 184 17.12 -7.98 -5.91
CA LEU A 184 17.31 -6.89 -6.87
C LEU A 184 16.24 -6.93 -7.98
N HIS A 185 15.92 -8.12 -8.50
CA HIS A 185 14.86 -8.31 -9.48
C HIS A 185 13.53 -7.74 -8.99
N LYS A 186 13.15 -8.07 -7.75
CA LYS A 186 11.93 -7.57 -7.13
C LYS A 186 11.96 -6.05 -6.96
N SER A 187 13.05 -5.47 -6.42
CA SER A 187 13.20 -4.02 -6.25
C SER A 187 13.12 -3.28 -7.60
N ALA A 188 13.76 -3.82 -8.64
CA ALA A 188 13.74 -3.22 -9.98
C ALA A 188 12.33 -3.29 -10.63
N LEU A 189 11.59 -4.37 -10.44
CA LEU A 189 10.19 -4.46 -10.89
C LEU A 189 9.28 -3.52 -10.10
N GLU A 190 9.42 -3.43 -8.77
CA GLU A 190 8.68 -2.48 -7.95
C GLU A 190 8.94 -1.03 -8.39
N TYR A 191 10.19 -0.69 -8.70
CA TYR A 191 10.56 0.60 -9.27
C TYR A 191 9.89 0.83 -10.63
N THR A 192 9.93 -0.18 -11.51
CA THR A 192 9.26 -0.14 -12.84
C THR A 192 7.76 0.11 -12.70
N TYR A 193 7.09 -0.58 -11.78
CA TYR A 193 5.66 -0.37 -11.54
C TYR A 193 5.36 1.04 -11.05
N GLN A 194 6.17 1.57 -10.13
CA GLN A 194 5.97 2.93 -9.59
C GLN A 194 6.20 4.02 -10.63
N HIS A 195 7.15 3.83 -11.54
CA HIS A 195 7.55 4.82 -12.56
C HIS A 195 7.08 4.45 -13.97
N PHE A 196 6.07 3.59 -14.10
CA PHE A 196 5.61 3.04 -15.39
C PHE A 196 5.41 4.09 -16.48
N MET A 197 4.76 5.23 -16.15
CA MET A 197 4.50 6.32 -17.10
C MET A 197 5.77 7.00 -17.64
N GLN A 198 6.89 6.85 -16.96
CA GLN A 198 8.19 7.33 -17.42
C GLN A 198 8.90 6.24 -18.21
N VAL A 199 8.90 5.01 -17.69
CA VAL A 199 9.54 3.83 -18.31
C VAL A 199 9.03 3.57 -19.74
N VAL A 200 7.73 3.73 -20.00
CA VAL A 200 7.14 3.51 -21.33
C VAL A 200 7.66 4.46 -22.41
N LYS A 201 8.32 5.55 -22.04
CA LYS A 201 8.91 6.52 -22.97
C LYS A 201 10.31 6.15 -23.43
N HIS A 202 10.95 5.17 -22.78
CA HIS A 202 12.31 4.76 -23.05
C HIS A 202 12.40 3.54 -23.98
N GLN A 203 13.54 3.44 -24.67
CA GLN A 203 13.78 2.41 -25.67
C GLN A 203 13.74 0.99 -25.09
N GLU A 204 14.13 0.81 -23.81
CA GLU A 204 14.07 -0.50 -23.15
C GLU A 204 12.65 -1.08 -23.15
N PHE A 205 11.62 -0.26 -22.89
CA PHE A 205 10.22 -0.69 -22.93
C PHE A 205 9.83 -1.16 -24.34
N LEU A 206 10.21 -0.40 -25.35
CA LEU A 206 9.90 -0.74 -26.74
C LEU A 206 10.66 -2.00 -27.22
N SER A 207 11.76 -2.36 -26.57
CA SER A 207 12.58 -3.52 -26.88
C SER A 207 12.14 -4.80 -26.15
N LEU A 208 11.14 -4.74 -25.26
CA LEU A 208 10.64 -5.89 -24.52
C LEU A 208 10.13 -7.00 -25.46
N GLN A 209 10.34 -8.24 -25.07
CA GLN A 209 9.69 -9.38 -25.69
C GLN A 209 8.23 -9.51 -25.24
N SER A 210 7.40 -10.18 -26.03
CA SER A 210 5.96 -10.32 -25.76
C SER A 210 5.65 -10.93 -24.39
N GLU A 211 6.45 -11.87 -23.93
CA GLU A 211 6.29 -12.51 -22.61
C GLU A 211 6.63 -11.55 -21.48
N GLN A 212 7.72 -10.79 -21.61
CA GLN A 212 8.12 -9.78 -20.61
C GLN A 212 7.07 -8.68 -20.50
N LEU A 213 6.57 -8.17 -21.64
CA LEU A 213 5.48 -7.20 -21.67
C LEU A 213 4.20 -7.78 -21.05
N SER A 214 3.88 -9.04 -21.35
CA SER A 214 2.72 -9.73 -20.75
C SER A 214 2.80 -9.77 -19.23
N ASN A 215 3.97 -10.13 -18.67
CA ASN A 215 4.19 -10.17 -17.23
C ASN A 215 4.05 -8.78 -16.59
N LEU A 216 4.55 -7.74 -17.26
CA LEU A 216 4.44 -6.36 -16.81
C LEU A 216 2.98 -5.89 -16.82
N LEU A 217 2.25 -6.05 -17.94
CA LEU A 217 0.87 -5.60 -18.08
C LEU A 217 -0.13 -6.35 -17.19
N LYS A 218 0.20 -7.57 -16.77
CA LYS A 218 -0.62 -8.39 -15.86
C LYS A 218 -0.65 -7.84 -14.43
N SER A 219 0.36 -7.09 -14.02
CA SER A 219 0.45 -6.56 -12.65
C SER A 219 -0.61 -5.50 -12.38
N ASP A 220 -1.32 -5.63 -11.26
CA ASP A 220 -2.25 -4.61 -10.77
C ASP A 220 -1.55 -3.40 -10.12
N ASP A 221 -0.24 -3.48 -9.90
CA ASP A 221 0.54 -2.46 -9.20
C ASP A 221 1.12 -1.38 -10.13
N LEU A 222 0.83 -1.44 -11.44
CA LEU A 222 1.22 -0.40 -12.39
C LEU A 222 0.69 0.97 -11.96
N ASN A 223 1.59 1.92 -11.74
CA ASN A 223 1.23 3.29 -11.39
C ASN A 223 0.84 4.09 -12.65
N VAL A 224 -0.43 4.02 -12.99
CA VAL A 224 -1.03 4.72 -14.14
C VAL A 224 -2.15 5.63 -13.67
N VAL A 225 -2.46 6.66 -14.45
CA VAL A 225 -3.57 7.58 -14.15
C VAL A 225 -4.89 6.94 -14.52
N THR A 226 -4.94 6.34 -15.71
CA THR A 226 -6.12 5.64 -16.25
C THR A 226 -5.66 4.38 -16.97
N GLU A 227 -6.58 3.47 -17.22
CA GLU A 227 -6.28 2.27 -18.01
C GLU A 227 -6.02 2.62 -19.50
N GLU A 228 -6.44 3.80 -19.97
CA GLU A 228 -6.11 4.35 -21.29
C GLU A 228 -4.61 4.41 -21.51
N ASN A 229 -3.83 4.81 -20.48
CA ASN A 229 -2.37 4.87 -20.58
C ASN A 229 -1.74 3.49 -20.78
N VAL A 230 -2.34 2.45 -20.21
CA VAL A 230 -1.87 1.07 -20.40
C VAL A 230 -2.14 0.61 -21.83
N PHE A 231 -3.32 0.94 -22.36
CA PHE A 231 -3.66 0.66 -23.77
C PHE A 231 -2.73 1.41 -24.73
N GLU A 232 -2.48 2.69 -24.50
CA GLU A 232 -1.56 3.49 -25.32
C GLU A 232 -0.14 2.93 -25.32
N SER A 233 0.33 2.45 -24.14
CA SER A 233 1.64 1.80 -24.01
C SER A 233 1.73 0.52 -24.82
N LEU A 234 0.67 -0.30 -24.79
CA LEU A 234 0.58 -1.50 -25.62
C LEU A 234 0.62 -1.15 -27.11
N MET A 235 -0.15 -0.16 -27.53
CA MET A 235 -0.19 0.24 -28.94
C MET A 235 1.14 0.83 -29.42
N ALA A 236 1.84 1.60 -28.58
CA ALA A 236 3.18 2.11 -28.89
C ALA A 236 4.18 0.96 -29.08
N TRP A 237 4.11 -0.09 -28.24
CA TRP A 237 4.96 -1.27 -28.39
C TRP A 237 4.63 -2.06 -29.67
N VAL A 238 3.35 -2.24 -30.02
CA VAL A 238 2.93 -2.91 -31.26
C VAL A 238 3.38 -2.10 -32.48
N GLN A 239 3.18 -0.78 -32.47
CA GLN A 239 3.53 0.09 -33.59
C GLN A 239 5.04 0.18 -33.84
N HIS A 240 5.88 -0.01 -32.82
CA HIS A 240 7.33 0.02 -32.95
C HIS A 240 7.86 -1.08 -33.90
N ASP A 241 7.18 -2.24 -33.94
CA ASP A 241 7.50 -3.35 -34.86
C ASP A 241 6.21 -4.06 -35.27
N HIS A 242 5.41 -3.36 -36.07
CA HIS A 242 4.05 -3.78 -36.41
C HIS A 242 4.00 -5.16 -37.09
N GLU A 243 4.92 -5.44 -38.02
CA GLU A 243 4.90 -6.67 -38.79
C GLU A 243 5.08 -7.93 -37.91
N ASN A 244 5.96 -7.87 -36.91
CA ASN A 244 6.26 -9.01 -36.04
C ASN A 244 5.36 -9.07 -34.80
N ARG A 245 4.75 -7.94 -34.38
CA ARG A 245 4.06 -7.82 -33.10
C ARG A 245 2.54 -7.82 -33.17
N GLN A 246 1.96 -7.56 -34.35
CA GLN A 246 0.50 -7.56 -34.53
C GLN A 246 -0.15 -8.88 -34.09
N GLY A 247 0.51 -10.03 -34.33
CA GLY A 247 0.00 -11.33 -33.92
C GLY A 247 -0.14 -11.54 -32.41
N TYR A 248 0.58 -10.77 -31.59
CA TYR A 248 0.48 -10.82 -30.13
C TYR A 248 -0.62 -9.92 -29.55
N LEU A 249 -1.18 -9.00 -30.36
CA LEU A 249 -2.18 -8.02 -29.93
C LEU A 249 -3.38 -8.65 -29.21
N PRO A 250 -4.04 -9.72 -29.70
CA PRO A 250 -5.19 -10.31 -29.02
C PRO A 250 -4.86 -10.89 -27.65
N SER A 251 -3.68 -11.47 -27.49
CA SER A 251 -3.22 -12.07 -26.24
C SER A 251 -2.90 -11.00 -25.19
N LEU A 252 -2.25 -9.89 -25.60
CA LEU A 252 -1.89 -8.79 -24.73
C LEU A 252 -3.10 -7.90 -24.40
N LEU A 253 -4.04 -7.72 -25.34
CA LEU A 253 -5.28 -6.98 -25.11
C LEU A 253 -6.16 -7.61 -24.01
N LYS A 254 -6.08 -8.92 -23.80
CA LYS A 254 -6.74 -9.61 -22.67
C LYS A 254 -6.27 -9.12 -21.30
N LEU A 255 -5.07 -8.55 -21.21
CA LEU A 255 -4.48 -8.03 -19.97
C LEU A 255 -4.88 -6.58 -19.68
N ILE A 256 -5.41 -5.88 -20.69
CA ILE A 256 -5.95 -4.54 -20.54
C ILE A 256 -7.38 -4.63 -19.99
N LYS A 257 -7.69 -3.78 -19.03
CA LYS A 257 -8.98 -3.75 -18.35
C LYS A 257 -9.99 -2.90 -19.15
N LEU A 258 -10.29 -3.33 -20.38
CA LEU A 258 -11.16 -2.60 -21.32
C LEU A 258 -12.50 -2.15 -20.73
N PRO A 259 -13.18 -2.93 -19.84
CA PRO A 259 -14.41 -2.47 -19.20
C PRO A 259 -14.27 -1.20 -18.35
N LEU A 260 -13.05 -0.81 -17.98
CA LEU A 260 -12.77 0.38 -17.16
C LEU A 260 -12.43 1.62 -18.01
N LEU A 261 -12.27 1.47 -19.31
CA LEU A 261 -12.12 2.59 -20.25
C LEU A 261 -13.46 3.32 -20.41
N SER A 262 -13.42 4.60 -20.77
CA SER A 262 -14.64 5.32 -21.10
C SER A 262 -15.29 4.75 -22.38
N SER A 263 -16.62 4.83 -22.47
CA SER A 263 -17.36 4.36 -23.65
C SER A 263 -16.95 5.08 -24.93
N GLU A 264 -16.63 6.36 -24.82
CA GLU A 264 -16.12 7.17 -25.94
C GLU A 264 -14.75 6.66 -26.39
N TYR A 265 -13.82 6.44 -25.45
CA TYR A 265 -12.48 5.94 -25.76
C TYR A 265 -12.50 4.51 -26.37
N LEU A 266 -13.40 3.66 -25.90
CA LEU A 266 -13.59 2.31 -26.45
C LEU A 266 -13.96 2.35 -27.93
N ILE A 267 -14.88 3.25 -28.32
CA ILE A 267 -15.35 3.38 -29.70
C ILE A 267 -14.30 4.11 -30.55
N ASP A 268 -13.81 5.26 -30.09
CA ASP A 268 -12.98 6.14 -30.92
C ASP A 268 -11.54 5.61 -31.07
N LYS A 269 -11.02 4.89 -30.08
CA LYS A 269 -9.62 4.46 -30.07
C LYS A 269 -9.47 2.94 -30.15
N VAL A 270 -10.14 2.20 -29.27
CA VAL A 270 -9.91 0.74 -29.18
C VAL A 270 -10.55 0.01 -30.36
N GLU A 271 -11.79 0.34 -30.71
CA GLU A 271 -12.47 -0.28 -31.85
C GLU A 271 -11.77 0.07 -33.16
N HIS A 272 -11.35 1.34 -33.32
CA HIS A 272 -10.61 1.77 -34.48
C HIS A 272 -9.24 1.06 -34.63
N ALA A 273 -8.52 0.84 -33.53
CA ALA A 273 -7.19 0.23 -33.56
C ALA A 273 -7.19 -1.31 -33.62
N CYS A 274 -8.20 -1.96 -33.02
CA CYS A 274 -8.24 -3.41 -32.82
C CYS A 274 -9.47 -4.08 -33.44
N GLY A 275 -10.44 -3.32 -33.96
CA GLY A 275 -11.74 -3.82 -34.43
C GLY A 275 -11.67 -4.70 -35.67
N GLU A 276 -10.64 -4.55 -36.50
CA GLU A 276 -10.43 -5.37 -37.69
C GLU A 276 -9.86 -6.78 -37.35
N VAL A 277 -9.36 -6.97 -36.11
CA VAL A 277 -8.81 -8.26 -35.64
C VAL A 277 -9.94 -9.07 -35.02
N PRO A 278 -10.38 -10.21 -35.61
CA PRO A 278 -11.55 -10.96 -35.16
C PRO A 278 -11.43 -11.43 -33.70
N GLU A 279 -10.23 -11.80 -33.24
CA GLU A 279 -9.97 -12.27 -31.88
C GLU A 279 -10.08 -11.15 -30.81
N CYS A 280 -10.03 -9.89 -31.20
CA CYS A 280 -10.21 -8.73 -30.32
C CYS A 280 -11.69 -8.39 -30.12
N GLN A 281 -12.57 -8.73 -31.04
CA GLN A 281 -14.00 -8.41 -31.01
C GLN A 281 -14.73 -8.90 -29.72
N PRO A 282 -14.53 -10.13 -29.24
CA PRO A 282 -15.18 -10.58 -28.01
C PRO A 282 -14.78 -9.74 -26.79
N LEU A 283 -13.53 -9.23 -26.74
CA LEU A 283 -13.00 -8.42 -25.64
C LEU A 283 -13.63 -7.01 -25.65
N ILE A 284 -13.74 -6.42 -26.83
CA ILE A 284 -14.39 -5.12 -27.01
C ILE A 284 -15.87 -5.25 -26.66
N MET A 285 -16.54 -6.29 -27.13
CA MET A 285 -17.94 -6.54 -26.85
C MET A 285 -18.23 -6.77 -25.35
N GLU A 286 -17.31 -7.41 -24.61
CA GLU A 286 -17.40 -7.52 -23.15
C GLU A 286 -17.40 -6.14 -22.49
N ALA A 287 -16.49 -5.26 -22.90
CA ALA A 287 -16.41 -3.90 -22.37
C ALA A 287 -17.66 -3.08 -22.71
N VAL A 288 -18.18 -3.20 -23.92
CA VAL A 288 -19.44 -2.55 -24.33
C VAL A 288 -20.61 -3.05 -23.49
N LYS A 289 -20.73 -4.36 -23.25
CA LYS A 289 -21.77 -4.94 -22.36
C LYS A 289 -21.68 -4.41 -20.94
N TRP A 290 -20.49 -4.22 -20.41
CA TRP A 290 -20.27 -3.64 -19.07
C TRP A 290 -20.88 -2.23 -18.96
N HIS A 291 -20.76 -1.42 -20.01
CA HIS A 291 -21.33 -0.06 -20.04
C HIS A 291 -22.85 -0.06 -20.31
N LEU A 292 -23.32 -0.90 -21.20
CA LEU A 292 -24.74 -0.96 -21.58
C LEU A 292 -25.64 -1.59 -20.51
N LEU A 293 -25.10 -2.44 -19.62
CA LEU A 293 -25.88 -3.23 -18.67
C LEU A 293 -25.45 -2.95 -17.21
N PRO A 294 -25.61 -1.70 -16.70
CA PRO A 294 -25.19 -1.34 -15.34
C PRO A 294 -25.82 -2.23 -14.26
N ASP A 295 -27.10 -2.62 -14.43
CA ASP A 295 -27.82 -3.47 -13.49
C ASP A 295 -27.29 -4.92 -13.44
N ARG A 296 -26.57 -5.36 -14.47
CA ARG A 296 -26.00 -6.70 -14.57
C ARG A 296 -24.50 -6.75 -14.32
N ARG A 297 -23.86 -5.66 -13.92
CA ARG A 297 -22.42 -5.60 -13.64
C ARG A 297 -21.98 -6.64 -12.61
N SER A 298 -22.82 -6.95 -11.63
CA SER A 298 -22.53 -8.01 -10.65
C SER A 298 -22.36 -9.41 -11.26
N MET A 299 -22.99 -9.67 -12.40
CA MET A 299 -22.86 -10.93 -13.15
C MET A 299 -21.70 -10.92 -14.14
N LEU A 300 -21.23 -9.73 -14.52
CA LEU A 300 -20.13 -9.50 -15.47
C LEU A 300 -18.80 -9.27 -14.76
N PHE A 301 -18.76 -9.46 -13.43
CA PHE A 301 -17.57 -9.20 -12.63
C PHE A 301 -16.48 -10.22 -12.96
N SER A 302 -15.29 -9.70 -13.28
CA SER A 302 -14.10 -10.49 -13.63
C SER A 302 -12.84 -9.75 -13.13
N HIS A 303 -11.65 -10.37 -13.22
CA HIS A 303 -10.40 -9.68 -12.92
C HIS A 303 -10.17 -8.44 -13.81
N ARG A 304 -10.76 -8.39 -15.01
CA ARG A 304 -10.67 -7.24 -15.93
C ARG A 304 -11.59 -6.09 -15.58
N THR A 305 -12.59 -6.31 -14.74
CA THR A 305 -13.46 -5.26 -14.20
C THR A 305 -12.96 -4.70 -12.87
N ARG A 306 -11.89 -5.30 -12.30
CA ARG A 306 -11.23 -4.84 -11.07
C ARG A 306 -10.18 -3.79 -11.42
N PRO A 307 -10.26 -2.55 -10.87
CA PRO A 307 -9.29 -1.51 -11.19
C PRO A 307 -7.89 -1.84 -10.64
N ARG A 308 -6.83 -1.29 -11.27
CA ARG A 308 -5.46 -1.38 -10.76
C ARG A 308 -5.33 -0.54 -9.48
N THR A 309 -4.37 -0.88 -8.63
CA THR A 309 -4.14 -0.22 -7.34
C THR A 309 -4.03 1.31 -7.46
N SER A 310 -3.40 1.80 -8.50
CA SER A 310 -3.23 3.25 -8.75
C SER A 310 -4.49 3.96 -9.24
N THR A 311 -5.40 3.23 -9.89
CA THR A 311 -6.61 3.80 -10.50
C THR A 311 -7.84 3.74 -9.60
N ILE A 312 -7.76 3.06 -8.46
CA ILE A 312 -8.90 2.94 -7.52
C ILE A 312 -9.30 4.25 -6.83
N GLY A 313 -8.50 5.31 -7.00
CA GLY A 313 -8.71 6.57 -6.32
C GLY A 313 -8.01 6.65 -4.97
N ARG A 314 -8.44 7.62 -4.15
CA ARG A 314 -7.92 7.87 -2.81
C ARG A 314 -9.06 7.95 -1.81
N LEU A 315 -8.77 7.69 -0.52
CA LEU A 315 -9.74 7.92 0.53
C LEU A 315 -9.53 9.29 1.15
N LEU A 316 -10.63 9.95 1.47
CA LEU A 316 -10.63 11.13 2.33
C LEU A 316 -11.36 10.79 3.63
N ALA A 317 -10.70 10.97 4.76
CA ALA A 317 -11.29 10.98 6.08
C ALA A 317 -11.50 12.43 6.51
N ILE A 318 -12.75 12.83 6.66
CA ILE A 318 -13.17 14.23 6.83
C ILE A 318 -13.71 14.42 8.24
N GLY A 319 -13.08 15.28 9.03
CA GLY A 319 -13.54 15.66 10.36
C GLY A 319 -13.64 14.49 11.35
N GLY A 320 -14.71 14.46 12.13
CA GLY A 320 -14.96 13.49 13.19
C GLY A 320 -14.57 13.96 14.58
N MET A 321 -14.83 13.16 15.61
CA MET A 321 -14.46 13.40 17.01
C MET A 321 -13.10 12.78 17.29
N ASP A 322 -12.16 13.53 17.86
CA ASP A 322 -10.74 13.18 18.05
C ASP A 322 -10.30 13.13 19.53
N GLY A 323 -11.24 13.10 20.46
CA GLY A 323 -10.93 13.08 21.91
C GLY A 323 -10.73 14.47 22.52
N TYR A 324 -10.48 15.52 21.74
CA TYR A 324 -10.33 16.88 22.27
C TYR A 324 -11.58 17.73 22.07
N LYS A 325 -11.95 18.02 20.85
CA LYS A 325 -13.13 18.88 20.55
C LYS A 325 -13.76 18.58 19.20
N GLY A 326 -13.26 17.59 18.46
CA GLY A 326 -13.61 17.29 17.07
C GLY A 326 -12.67 17.93 16.07
N ALA A 327 -12.29 17.14 15.09
CA ALA A 327 -11.38 17.51 14.03
C ALA A 327 -12.08 18.31 12.93
N SER A 328 -11.45 19.35 12.44
CA SER A 328 -11.82 20.03 11.19
C SER A 328 -10.88 19.65 10.04
N ASN A 329 -9.81 18.91 10.33
CA ASN A 329 -8.84 18.47 9.33
C ASN A 329 -9.36 17.29 8.51
N MET A 330 -8.85 17.23 7.28
CA MET A 330 -9.02 16.10 6.39
C MET A 330 -7.69 15.39 6.22
N GLU A 331 -7.72 14.08 6.16
CA GLU A 331 -6.57 13.24 5.82
C GLU A 331 -6.89 12.46 4.55
N MET A 332 -5.89 12.32 3.69
CA MET A 332 -5.99 11.60 2.44
C MET A 332 -5.12 10.35 2.48
N TYR A 333 -5.71 9.21 2.17
CA TYR A 333 -5.02 7.94 2.01
C TYR A 333 -4.66 7.69 0.56
N ASP A 334 -3.39 7.42 0.31
CA ASP A 334 -2.90 6.97 -0.99
C ASP A 334 -2.64 5.46 -0.94
N PRO A 335 -3.39 4.64 -1.70
CA PRO A 335 -3.23 3.19 -1.69
C PRO A 335 -1.89 2.71 -2.27
N ARG A 336 -1.22 3.54 -3.10
CA ARG A 336 0.07 3.20 -3.72
C ARG A 336 1.21 3.22 -2.69
N THR A 337 1.16 4.16 -1.76
CA THR A 337 2.17 4.31 -0.69
C THR A 337 1.71 3.70 0.63
N ASN A 338 0.46 3.22 0.70
CA ASN A 338 -0.19 2.77 1.92
C ASN A 338 0.03 3.75 3.08
N SER A 339 -0.24 5.04 2.85
CA SER A 339 0.01 6.11 3.82
C SER A 339 -1.09 7.15 3.85
N TRP A 340 -1.27 7.78 5.03
CA TRP A 340 -2.17 8.92 5.23
C TRP A 340 -1.36 10.20 5.27
N THR A 341 -1.82 11.21 4.55
CA THR A 341 -1.23 12.56 4.53
C THR A 341 -2.29 13.60 4.90
N PRO A 342 -1.92 14.66 5.63
CA PRO A 342 -2.81 15.81 5.81
C PRO A 342 -3.18 16.39 4.45
N PHE A 343 -4.48 16.68 4.25
CA PHE A 343 -4.96 17.21 2.97
C PHE A 343 -5.40 18.67 3.11
N MET A 344 -6.58 18.90 3.69
CA MET A 344 -7.18 20.22 3.82
C MET A 344 -7.90 20.36 5.17
N ARG A 345 -8.49 21.52 5.42
CA ARG A 345 -9.36 21.75 6.58
C ARG A 345 -10.73 22.21 6.13
N MET A 346 -11.78 21.79 6.83
CA MET A 346 -13.12 22.37 6.69
C MET A 346 -13.12 23.83 7.18
N GLY A 347 -13.91 24.67 6.52
CA GLY A 347 -14.06 26.07 6.90
C GLY A 347 -14.65 26.26 8.31
N ALA A 348 -15.52 25.34 8.72
CA ALA A 348 -16.12 25.32 10.04
C ALA A 348 -16.05 23.93 10.66
N ARG A 349 -16.00 23.86 11.99
CA ARG A 349 -16.08 22.62 12.73
C ARG A 349 -17.49 22.04 12.61
N ARG A 350 -17.56 20.77 12.18
CA ARG A 350 -18.82 20.03 12.10
C ARG A 350 -18.69 18.64 12.70
N LEU A 351 -19.70 18.19 13.41
CA LEU A 351 -19.83 16.85 13.97
C LEU A 351 -21.12 16.21 13.46
N GLN A 352 -21.12 14.89 13.28
CA GLN A 352 -22.31 14.11 12.89
C GLN A 352 -23.00 14.67 11.63
N PHE A 353 -22.21 15.10 10.67
CA PHE A 353 -22.64 15.56 9.34
C PHE A 353 -22.61 14.39 8.35
N GLY A 354 -23.28 14.55 7.21
CA GLY A 354 -23.15 13.64 6.10
C GLY A 354 -22.30 14.22 4.97
N VAL A 355 -21.70 13.34 4.17
CA VAL A 355 -20.93 13.72 2.96
C VAL A 355 -21.41 12.92 1.78
N ALA A 356 -21.56 13.61 0.65
CA ALA A 356 -21.76 13.02 -0.65
C ALA A 356 -20.62 13.42 -1.59
N VAL A 357 -20.23 12.53 -2.48
CA VAL A 357 -19.30 12.81 -3.58
C VAL A 357 -20.10 12.90 -4.87
N LEU A 358 -20.03 14.03 -5.54
CA LEU A 358 -20.67 14.23 -6.84
C LEU A 358 -19.62 14.73 -7.83
N GLN A 359 -19.19 13.87 -8.73
CA GLN A 359 -18.02 14.13 -9.60
C GLN A 359 -16.76 14.46 -8.75
N ASN A 360 -16.12 15.62 -9.02
CA ASN A 360 -14.96 16.11 -8.27
C ASN A 360 -15.34 17.05 -7.12
N LYS A 361 -16.55 16.91 -6.56
CA LYS A 361 -17.05 17.79 -5.48
C LYS A 361 -17.46 16.98 -4.28
N LEU A 362 -17.04 17.44 -3.10
CA LEU A 362 -17.50 16.93 -1.81
C LEU A 362 -18.62 17.84 -1.30
N VAL A 363 -19.80 17.30 -1.09
CA VAL A 363 -20.94 18.03 -0.54
C VAL A 363 -21.12 17.62 0.91
N VAL A 364 -20.88 18.55 1.84
CA VAL A 364 -20.99 18.38 3.28
C VAL A 364 -22.35 18.90 3.73
N VAL A 365 -23.17 18.04 4.33
CA VAL A 365 -24.57 18.29 4.60
C VAL A 365 -24.85 18.26 6.10
N GLY A 366 -25.40 19.34 6.64
CA GLY A 366 -25.89 19.42 8.00
C GLY A 366 -24.83 19.20 9.09
N GLY A 367 -25.17 18.48 10.15
CA GLY A 367 -24.35 18.25 11.32
C GLY A 367 -24.59 19.23 12.46
N ARG A 368 -23.66 19.33 13.39
CA ARG A 368 -23.67 20.30 14.49
C ARG A 368 -22.31 20.94 14.72
N ASP A 369 -22.28 22.20 15.12
CA ASP A 369 -21.04 22.93 15.44
C ASP A 369 -20.57 22.78 16.90
N GLY A 370 -21.29 22.01 17.69
CA GLY A 370 -21.12 21.82 19.14
C GLY A 370 -22.22 22.50 19.96
N LEU A 371 -22.84 23.54 19.43
CA LEU A 371 -23.93 24.31 20.08
C LEU A 371 -25.26 24.13 19.35
N LYS A 372 -25.25 24.22 18.04
CA LYS A 372 -26.43 24.22 17.18
C LYS A 372 -26.43 23.05 16.19
N THR A 373 -27.61 22.52 15.91
CA THR A 373 -27.84 21.68 14.75
C THR A 373 -27.90 22.56 13.50
N LEU A 374 -27.27 22.13 12.42
CA LEU A 374 -27.10 22.90 11.21
C LEU A 374 -28.00 22.38 10.09
N ASN A 375 -28.51 23.29 9.26
CA ASN A 375 -29.11 22.97 7.96
C ASN A 375 -28.23 23.40 6.79
N THR A 376 -27.06 23.96 7.06
CA THR A 376 -26.14 24.49 6.04
C THR A 376 -25.48 23.38 5.25
N VAL A 377 -25.24 23.66 3.96
CA VAL A 377 -24.58 22.75 3.04
C VAL A 377 -23.38 23.44 2.42
N GLU A 378 -22.23 22.80 2.49
CA GLU A 378 -20.97 23.31 1.93
C GLU A 378 -20.47 22.34 0.86
N CYS A 379 -19.84 22.90 -0.15
CA CYS A 379 -19.28 22.16 -1.27
C CYS A 379 -17.78 22.47 -1.40
N PHE A 380 -16.96 21.44 -1.39
CA PHE A 380 -15.54 21.52 -1.65
C PHE A 380 -15.24 20.99 -3.06
N ASP A 381 -14.65 21.82 -3.89
CA ASP A 381 -14.23 21.43 -5.22
C ASP A 381 -12.79 20.88 -5.16
N LEU A 382 -12.63 19.60 -5.52
CA LEU A 382 -11.34 18.90 -5.49
C LEU A 382 -10.37 19.38 -6.57
N THR A 383 -10.86 20.09 -7.59
CA THR A 383 -10.02 20.61 -8.68
C THR A 383 -9.45 21.97 -8.31
N SER A 384 -10.30 22.89 -7.86
CA SER A 384 -9.89 24.24 -7.45
C SER A 384 -9.44 24.33 -5.99
N LEU A 385 -9.60 23.26 -5.20
CA LEU A 385 -9.30 23.17 -3.76
C LEU A 385 -9.99 24.29 -2.95
N SER A 386 -11.20 24.66 -3.33
CA SER A 386 -11.94 25.77 -2.73
C SER A 386 -13.29 25.35 -2.17
N TRP A 387 -13.70 26.02 -1.09
CA TRP A 387 -15.01 25.87 -0.47
C TRP A 387 -16.02 26.87 -1.03
N SER A 388 -17.24 26.41 -1.25
CA SER A 388 -18.40 27.23 -1.60
C SER A 388 -19.62 26.78 -0.80
N THR A 389 -20.60 27.67 -0.65
CA THR A 389 -21.85 27.37 0.07
C THR A 389 -22.95 27.07 -0.93
N LEU A 390 -23.71 25.99 -0.68
CA LEU A 390 -24.91 25.64 -1.43
C LEU A 390 -26.17 26.08 -0.66
N ALA A 391 -27.33 25.99 -1.31
CA ALA A 391 -28.60 26.28 -0.63
C ALA A 391 -28.77 25.34 0.59
N PRO A 392 -29.22 25.88 1.74
CA PRO A 392 -29.40 25.08 2.95
C PRO A 392 -30.60 24.14 2.81
N MET A 393 -30.61 23.05 3.60
CA MET A 393 -31.77 22.20 3.78
C MET A 393 -32.95 22.97 4.44
N ASN A 394 -34.16 22.49 4.26
CA ASN A 394 -35.34 23.03 4.93
C ASN A 394 -35.32 22.73 6.44
N THR A 395 -34.75 21.59 6.84
CA THR A 395 -34.70 21.12 8.22
C THR A 395 -33.27 21.06 8.74
N HIS A 396 -33.04 21.49 9.96
CA HIS A 396 -31.77 21.29 10.67
C HIS A 396 -31.60 19.81 10.99
N ARG A 397 -30.42 19.21 10.72
CA ARG A 397 -30.16 17.78 10.90
C ARG A 397 -28.75 17.49 11.33
N HIS A 398 -28.57 16.75 12.43
CA HIS A 398 -27.30 16.08 12.75
C HIS A 398 -27.53 14.57 12.91
N GLY A 399 -26.49 13.76 12.74
CA GLY A 399 -26.64 12.30 12.75
C GLY A 399 -27.51 11.78 11.60
N LEU A 400 -27.57 12.52 10.50
CA LEU A 400 -28.29 12.13 9.28
C LEU A 400 -27.46 11.16 8.46
N GLY A 401 -28.11 10.35 7.63
CA GLY A 401 -27.48 9.63 6.56
C GLY A 401 -27.54 10.42 5.24
N VAL A 402 -26.49 10.37 4.44
CA VAL A 402 -26.44 11.05 3.14
C VAL A 402 -25.99 10.07 2.07
N ALA A 403 -26.67 10.05 0.93
CA ALA A 403 -26.29 9.25 -0.22
C ALA A 403 -26.65 9.96 -1.54
N VAL A 404 -25.89 9.66 -2.58
CA VAL A 404 -26.18 10.03 -3.97
C VAL A 404 -26.90 8.87 -4.64
N LEU A 405 -27.92 9.14 -5.42
CA LEU A 405 -28.64 8.13 -6.16
C LEU A 405 -28.39 8.28 -7.67
N GLY A 406 -27.59 7.38 -8.23
CA GLY A 406 -27.15 7.37 -9.61
C GLY A 406 -25.66 7.70 -9.79
N ASP A 407 -25.18 7.63 -11.03
CA ASP A 407 -23.75 7.76 -11.40
C ASP A 407 -23.46 9.03 -12.25
N GLY A 408 -24.45 9.87 -12.48
CA GLY A 408 -24.32 11.04 -13.37
C GLY A 408 -24.00 12.37 -12.67
N PRO A 409 -23.68 13.41 -13.44
CA PRO A 409 -23.30 14.72 -12.90
C PRO A 409 -24.41 15.45 -12.14
N ASN A 410 -25.65 15.17 -12.48
CA ASN A 410 -26.84 15.82 -11.91
C ASN A 410 -27.64 14.88 -10.99
N CYS A 411 -26.99 13.83 -10.48
CA CYS A 411 -27.67 12.88 -9.59
C CYS A 411 -28.13 13.57 -8.31
N PRO A 412 -29.33 13.23 -7.82
CA PRO A 412 -29.87 13.79 -6.59
C PRO A 412 -29.11 13.29 -5.36
N ILE A 413 -28.93 14.20 -4.39
CA ILE A 413 -28.39 13.88 -3.06
C ILE A 413 -29.58 13.79 -2.12
N TYR A 414 -29.61 12.77 -1.27
CA TYR A 414 -30.66 12.58 -0.27
C TYR A 414 -30.08 12.75 1.15
N ALA A 415 -30.76 13.55 1.97
CA ALA A 415 -30.53 13.71 3.39
C ALA A 415 -31.64 12.99 4.16
N VAL A 416 -31.30 11.92 4.86
CA VAL A 416 -32.24 10.95 5.42
C VAL A 416 -32.21 10.99 6.94
N GLY A 417 -33.33 11.24 7.58
CA GLY A 417 -33.48 11.22 9.03
C GLY A 417 -32.60 12.24 9.76
N GLY A 418 -32.02 11.81 10.86
CA GLY A 418 -31.22 12.67 11.76
C GLY A 418 -31.98 13.12 12.99
N HIS A 419 -31.48 14.19 13.63
CA HIS A 419 -32.08 14.85 14.80
C HIS A 419 -31.95 16.36 14.63
N ASP A 420 -33.00 17.12 14.85
CA ASP A 420 -33.03 18.57 14.63
C ASP A 420 -32.54 19.42 15.83
N GLY A 421 -32.27 18.77 16.93
CA GLY A 421 -31.94 19.34 18.22
C GLY A 421 -33.03 19.06 19.26
N TRP A 422 -34.25 18.71 18.82
CA TRP A 422 -35.43 18.49 19.69
C TRP A 422 -35.99 17.08 19.50
N ILE A 423 -36.18 16.65 18.27
CA ILE A 423 -36.81 15.37 17.92
C ILE A 423 -35.98 14.55 16.93
N TYR A 424 -36.18 13.23 16.95
CA TYR A 424 -35.67 12.32 15.93
C TYR A 424 -36.53 12.45 14.68
N LEU A 425 -35.90 12.49 13.52
CA LEU A 425 -36.55 12.77 12.26
C LEU A 425 -36.80 11.49 11.45
N ASN A 426 -37.98 11.36 10.88
CA ASN A 426 -38.29 10.41 9.80
C ASN A 426 -38.33 11.09 8.43
N SER A 427 -38.26 12.43 8.40
CA SER A 427 -38.31 13.21 7.16
C SER A 427 -37.07 13.03 6.31
N VAL A 428 -37.22 13.15 5.00
CA VAL A 428 -36.19 13.01 4.00
C VAL A 428 -36.23 14.18 3.05
N GLU A 429 -35.07 14.74 2.73
CA GLU A 429 -34.92 15.83 1.76
C GLU A 429 -34.05 15.40 0.59
N ARG A 430 -34.43 15.84 -0.61
CA ARG A 430 -33.74 15.58 -1.86
C ARG A 430 -33.20 16.89 -2.42
N TRP A 431 -31.89 16.90 -2.70
CA TRP A 431 -31.23 17.97 -3.46
C TRP A 431 -31.37 17.72 -4.95
N ASP A 432 -31.77 18.72 -5.68
CA ASP A 432 -31.81 18.75 -7.14
C ASP A 432 -30.74 19.70 -7.67
N ALA A 433 -29.81 19.17 -8.45
CA ALA A 433 -28.71 19.95 -9.02
C ALA A 433 -29.18 20.97 -10.08
N CYS A 434 -30.28 20.71 -10.78
CA CYS A 434 -30.83 21.58 -11.80
C CYS A 434 -31.53 22.80 -11.16
N SER A 435 -32.41 22.57 -10.21
CA SER A 435 -33.10 23.66 -9.49
C SER A 435 -32.27 24.29 -8.37
N ARG A 436 -31.14 23.66 -7.99
CA ARG A 436 -30.28 24.04 -6.86
C ARG A 436 -31.04 24.25 -5.55
N SER A 437 -31.99 23.38 -5.27
CA SER A 437 -32.86 23.48 -4.09
C SER A 437 -33.11 22.12 -3.44
N TRP A 438 -33.45 22.15 -2.14
CA TRP A 438 -33.86 20.98 -1.39
C TRP A 438 -35.39 20.87 -1.38
N THR A 439 -35.92 19.68 -1.61
CA THR A 439 -37.35 19.36 -1.56
C THR A 439 -37.57 18.22 -0.60
N ILE A 440 -38.65 18.31 0.20
CA ILE A 440 -39.10 17.22 1.08
C ILE A 440 -39.75 16.14 0.20
N VAL A 441 -39.34 14.90 0.44
CA VAL A 441 -39.92 13.71 -0.22
C VAL A 441 -40.61 12.84 0.82
N CYS A 442 -41.18 11.70 0.40
CA CYS A 442 -41.92 10.79 1.29
C CYS A 442 -41.05 10.46 2.54
N PRO A 443 -41.57 10.62 3.76
CA PRO A 443 -40.85 10.27 4.97
C PRO A 443 -40.76 8.76 5.19
N MET A 444 -39.75 8.31 5.94
CA MET A 444 -39.65 6.94 6.46
C MET A 444 -40.79 6.61 7.41
N ALA A 445 -41.09 5.34 7.59
CA ALA A 445 -42.09 4.88 8.58
C ALA A 445 -41.62 5.18 10.02
N GLY A 446 -40.32 5.00 10.30
CA GLY A 446 -39.73 5.24 11.62
C GLY A 446 -38.72 6.39 11.63
N ALA A 447 -38.72 7.20 12.68
CA ALA A 447 -37.66 8.21 12.91
C ALA A 447 -36.35 7.51 13.24
N ARG A 448 -35.24 8.02 12.70
CA ARG A 448 -33.93 7.44 12.96
C ARG A 448 -32.79 8.45 12.83
N SER A 449 -31.92 8.48 13.80
CA SER A 449 -30.66 9.24 13.79
C SER A 449 -29.48 8.29 13.87
N THR A 450 -28.31 8.69 13.41
CA THR A 450 -27.09 7.88 13.33
C THR A 450 -27.29 6.56 12.58
N CYS A 451 -28.17 6.58 11.57
CA CYS A 451 -28.42 5.48 10.66
C CYS A 451 -27.39 5.48 9.52
N GLY A 452 -27.08 4.31 8.99
CA GLY A 452 -26.35 4.18 7.75
C GLY A 452 -27.27 4.32 6.55
N VAL A 453 -26.84 5.04 5.52
CA VAL A 453 -27.61 5.18 4.27
C VAL A 453 -26.69 4.88 3.09
N ALA A 454 -27.19 4.04 2.18
CA ALA A 454 -26.49 3.71 0.95
C ALA A 454 -27.45 3.55 -0.22
N ALA A 455 -26.99 3.86 -1.42
CA ALA A 455 -27.69 3.60 -2.66
C ALA A 455 -27.30 2.23 -3.23
N LEU A 456 -28.27 1.44 -3.65
CA LEU A 456 -28.05 0.16 -4.28
C LEU A 456 -29.17 -0.13 -5.31
N ARG A 457 -28.79 -0.47 -6.54
CA ARG A 457 -29.71 -0.80 -7.64
C ARG A 457 -30.82 0.24 -7.85
N GLY A 458 -30.45 1.53 -7.87
CA GLY A 458 -31.39 2.62 -8.09
C GLY A 458 -32.32 2.93 -6.91
N ARG A 459 -32.10 2.36 -5.73
CA ARG A 459 -32.86 2.57 -4.50
C ARG A 459 -31.99 3.03 -3.35
N LEU A 460 -32.59 3.72 -2.37
CA LEU A 460 -31.90 4.08 -1.13
C LEU A 460 -32.29 3.13 0.00
N TYR A 461 -31.35 2.81 0.84
CA TYR A 461 -31.58 1.98 2.02
C TYR A 461 -31.16 2.74 3.27
N ALA A 462 -32.09 2.84 4.24
CA ALA A 462 -31.84 3.39 5.57
C ALA A 462 -31.76 2.23 6.57
N VAL A 463 -30.60 2.03 7.16
CA VAL A 463 -30.24 0.85 7.94
C VAL A 463 -29.94 1.23 9.38
N GLY A 464 -30.65 0.61 10.34
CA GLY A 464 -30.43 0.82 11.77
C GLY A 464 -30.63 2.26 12.26
N GLY A 465 -29.76 2.70 13.14
CA GLY A 465 -29.84 4.01 13.80
C GLY A 465 -30.50 3.94 15.18
N ARG A 466 -30.99 5.08 15.66
CA ARG A 466 -31.70 5.24 16.96
C ARG A 466 -32.94 6.07 16.77
N ASP A 467 -34.02 5.72 17.51
CA ASP A 467 -35.31 6.42 17.51
C ASP A 467 -35.58 7.25 18.77
N GLY A 468 -34.60 7.36 19.67
CA GLY A 468 -34.70 8.00 20.98
C GLY A 468 -34.88 7.01 22.13
N GLY A 469 -35.56 5.90 21.90
CA GLY A 469 -35.75 4.85 22.90
C GLY A 469 -34.69 3.74 22.83
N ALA A 470 -34.36 3.31 21.62
CA ALA A 470 -33.46 2.16 21.41
C ALA A 470 -32.65 2.28 20.12
N CYS A 471 -31.63 1.41 20.00
CA CYS A 471 -30.99 1.16 18.73
C CYS A 471 -31.89 0.26 17.86
N LEU A 472 -31.92 0.54 16.57
CA LEU A 472 -32.81 -0.11 15.61
C LEU A 472 -32.08 -1.26 14.88
N ARG A 473 -32.82 -2.31 14.54
CA ARG A 473 -32.40 -3.33 13.57
C ARG A 473 -33.19 -3.25 12.26
N SER A 474 -34.20 -2.36 12.23
CA SER A 474 -35.09 -2.20 11.06
C SER A 474 -34.31 -1.58 9.89
N VAL A 475 -34.72 -1.94 8.69
CA VAL A 475 -34.22 -1.47 7.42
C VAL A 475 -35.38 -1.03 6.56
N GLU A 476 -35.28 0.14 5.95
CA GLU A 476 -36.26 0.67 5.02
C GLU A 476 -35.61 0.97 3.68
N CYS A 477 -36.33 0.66 2.60
CA CYS A 477 -35.92 0.87 1.21
C CYS A 477 -36.81 1.91 0.54
N TYR A 478 -36.21 2.95 -0.04
CA TYR A 478 -36.91 4.00 -0.80
C TYR A 478 -36.80 3.76 -2.29
N ASP A 479 -37.93 3.79 -2.96
CA ASP A 479 -38.02 3.75 -4.41
C ASP A 479 -38.34 5.17 -4.94
N PRO A 480 -37.42 5.81 -5.68
CA PRO A 480 -37.62 7.18 -6.17
C PRO A 480 -38.69 7.28 -7.25
N ALA A 481 -38.99 6.18 -7.98
CA ALA A 481 -40.00 6.17 -9.02
C ALA A 481 -41.42 6.26 -8.44
N THR A 482 -41.65 5.58 -7.30
CA THR A 482 -42.95 5.57 -6.59
C THR A 482 -42.99 6.59 -5.46
N ASN A 483 -41.87 7.22 -5.11
CA ASN A 483 -41.71 8.10 -3.94
C ASN A 483 -42.25 7.43 -2.66
N HIS A 484 -41.87 6.18 -2.41
CA HIS A 484 -42.37 5.42 -1.27
C HIS A 484 -41.29 4.62 -0.56
N TRP A 485 -41.43 4.48 0.79
CA TRP A 485 -40.57 3.63 1.62
C TRP A 485 -41.26 2.30 1.91
N THR A 486 -40.51 1.21 1.80
CA THR A 486 -40.93 -0.14 2.14
C THR A 486 -40.00 -0.76 3.17
N ASN A 487 -40.52 -1.57 4.09
CA ASN A 487 -39.71 -2.31 5.04
C ASN A 487 -39.01 -3.49 4.36
N CYS A 488 -37.75 -3.67 4.69
CA CYS A 488 -36.95 -4.83 4.31
C CYS A 488 -36.67 -5.72 5.53
N ALA A 489 -36.13 -6.93 5.30
CA ALA A 489 -35.71 -7.81 6.37
C ALA A 489 -34.77 -7.08 7.37
N PRO A 490 -35.05 -7.20 8.67
CA PRO A 490 -34.25 -6.55 9.68
C PRO A 490 -32.89 -7.23 9.86
N MET A 491 -31.87 -6.47 10.26
CA MET A 491 -30.56 -7.00 10.67
C MET A 491 -30.70 -7.98 11.86
N THR A 492 -29.71 -8.85 12.03
CA THR A 492 -29.66 -9.76 13.19
C THR A 492 -29.44 -9.00 14.50
N ARG A 493 -28.67 -7.89 14.46
CA ARG A 493 -28.34 -7.06 15.61
C ARG A 493 -28.94 -5.65 15.49
N ARG A 494 -29.23 -5.04 16.66
CA ARG A 494 -29.56 -3.61 16.74
C ARG A 494 -28.28 -2.81 16.60
N ARG A 495 -28.29 -1.76 15.76
CA ARG A 495 -27.08 -0.98 15.48
C ARG A 495 -27.37 0.52 15.47
N GLY A 496 -26.96 1.25 16.53
CA GLY A 496 -26.82 2.70 16.50
C GLY A 496 -25.41 3.09 16.07
N GLY A 497 -25.24 4.18 15.32
CA GLY A 497 -23.93 4.58 14.81
C GLY A 497 -23.31 3.55 13.84
N VAL A 498 -24.16 2.89 13.07
CA VAL A 498 -23.76 1.90 12.06
C VAL A 498 -23.21 2.60 10.82
N SER A 499 -22.15 2.06 10.25
CA SER A 499 -21.69 2.46 8.92
C SER A 499 -22.22 1.50 7.86
N VAL A 500 -22.67 2.03 6.72
CA VAL A 500 -23.23 1.23 5.64
C VAL A 500 -22.61 1.63 4.32
N CYS A 501 -22.21 0.65 3.53
CA CYS A 501 -21.76 0.84 2.16
C CYS A 501 -22.31 -0.24 1.24
N ALA A 502 -22.38 0.07 -0.05
CA ALA A 502 -22.80 -0.86 -1.09
C ALA A 502 -21.58 -1.35 -1.88
N ALA A 503 -21.47 -2.65 -2.09
CA ALA A 503 -20.43 -3.26 -2.89
C ALA A 503 -20.90 -4.56 -3.54
N GLY A 504 -20.53 -4.83 -4.78
CA GLY A 504 -20.80 -6.10 -5.47
C GLY A 504 -22.28 -6.47 -5.56
N GLY A 505 -23.20 -5.48 -5.51
CA GLY A 505 -24.65 -5.72 -5.54
C GLY A 505 -25.29 -6.02 -4.19
N TYR A 506 -24.55 -5.85 -3.08
CA TYR A 506 -24.97 -6.08 -1.69
C TYR A 506 -24.79 -4.83 -0.84
N LEU A 507 -25.50 -4.77 0.31
CA LEU A 507 -25.22 -3.79 1.37
C LEU A 507 -24.41 -4.44 2.49
N TYR A 508 -23.53 -3.68 3.09
CA TYR A 508 -22.72 -4.11 4.22
C TYR A 508 -22.94 -3.17 5.39
N ALA A 509 -23.34 -3.71 6.54
CA ALA A 509 -23.52 -2.99 7.80
C ALA A 509 -22.39 -3.32 8.75
N LEU A 510 -21.56 -2.32 9.09
CA LEU A 510 -20.33 -2.45 9.85
C LEU A 510 -20.48 -1.87 11.26
N GLY A 511 -20.15 -2.66 12.27
CA GLY A 511 -20.06 -2.19 13.64
C GLY A 511 -21.36 -1.58 14.21
N GLY A 512 -21.20 -0.48 14.96
CA GLY A 512 -22.27 0.16 15.69
C GLY A 512 -22.35 -0.30 17.15
N HIS A 513 -23.38 0.11 17.87
CA HIS A 513 -23.64 -0.28 19.27
C HIS A 513 -25.09 -0.70 19.49
N GLU A 514 -25.31 -1.63 20.44
CA GLU A 514 -26.65 -2.13 20.80
C GLU A 514 -27.25 -1.43 22.02
N ALA A 515 -26.42 -1.06 22.97
CA ALA A 515 -26.82 -0.50 24.25
C ALA A 515 -26.88 1.04 24.25
N PRO A 516 -27.53 1.67 25.24
CA PRO A 516 -27.42 3.11 25.43
C PRO A 516 -25.97 3.58 25.48
N ALA A 517 -25.69 4.78 24.98
CA ALA A 517 -24.35 5.32 24.74
C ALA A 517 -23.41 5.32 25.98
N ASN A 518 -23.95 5.18 27.18
CA ASN A 518 -23.23 5.29 28.45
C ASN A 518 -22.76 3.93 29.04
N THR A 519 -23.01 2.81 28.34
CA THR A 519 -22.55 1.50 28.82
C THR A 519 -21.20 1.15 28.20
N VAL A 520 -20.23 0.84 29.04
CA VAL A 520 -18.95 0.25 28.63
C VAL A 520 -19.26 -1.19 28.16
N GLY A 521 -19.00 -1.47 26.89
CA GLY A 521 -19.38 -2.73 26.25
C GLY A 521 -20.66 -2.57 25.42
N GLY A 522 -20.81 -3.31 24.38
CA GLY A 522 -21.95 -3.23 23.44
C GLY A 522 -21.59 -2.65 22.08
N ARG A 523 -20.30 -2.29 21.88
CA ARG A 523 -19.80 -1.99 20.53
C ARG A 523 -19.59 -3.28 19.76
N LEU A 524 -20.06 -3.27 18.51
CA LEU A 524 -20.09 -4.44 17.68
C LEU A 524 -18.87 -4.52 16.78
N ALA A 525 -18.21 -5.69 16.76
CA ALA A 525 -17.21 -6.03 15.76
C ALA A 525 -17.82 -6.76 14.55
N CYS A 526 -19.06 -7.25 14.67
CA CYS A 526 -19.68 -8.03 13.62
C CYS A 526 -20.09 -7.17 12.42
N VAL A 527 -19.96 -7.77 11.25
CA VAL A 527 -20.37 -7.23 9.95
C VAL A 527 -21.47 -8.11 9.40
N GLU A 528 -22.50 -7.48 8.82
CA GLU A 528 -23.61 -8.17 8.17
C GLU A 528 -23.71 -7.72 6.72
N ARG A 529 -24.02 -8.67 5.82
CA ARG A 529 -24.26 -8.41 4.39
C ARG A 529 -25.72 -8.69 4.06
N TYR A 530 -26.37 -7.74 3.40
CA TYR A 530 -27.73 -7.84 2.91
C TYR A 530 -27.77 -8.13 1.41
N ASP A 531 -28.56 -9.12 1.05
CA ASP A 531 -28.89 -9.42 -0.34
C ASP A 531 -30.31 -8.91 -0.67
N PRO A 532 -30.42 -7.90 -1.55
CA PRO A 532 -31.73 -7.36 -1.93
C PRO A 532 -32.59 -8.29 -2.79
N VAL A 533 -32.03 -9.39 -3.32
CA VAL A 533 -32.74 -10.38 -4.12
C VAL A 533 -33.49 -11.36 -3.20
N THR A 534 -32.79 -11.83 -2.16
CA THR A 534 -33.34 -12.80 -1.20
C THR A 534 -33.97 -12.13 0.02
N ASP A 535 -33.88 -10.79 0.14
CA ASP A 535 -34.29 -9.99 1.30
C ASP A 535 -33.80 -10.61 2.62
N SER A 536 -32.49 -10.87 2.70
CA SER A 536 -31.91 -11.55 3.87
C SER A 536 -30.53 -11.02 4.25
N TRP A 537 -30.19 -11.13 5.54
CA TRP A 537 -28.91 -10.76 6.10
C TRP A 537 -28.09 -11.99 6.50
N ILE A 538 -26.79 -11.97 6.20
CA ILE A 538 -25.83 -12.98 6.63
C ILE A 538 -24.68 -12.31 7.41
N LEU A 539 -24.12 -13.04 8.38
CA LEU A 539 -22.94 -12.61 9.11
C LEU A 539 -21.68 -12.91 8.30
N LEU A 540 -20.73 -11.99 8.35
CA LEU A 540 -19.40 -12.09 7.73
C LEU A 540 -18.31 -12.04 8.80
N ALA A 541 -17.05 -12.14 8.36
CA ALA A 541 -15.88 -11.98 9.20
C ALA A 541 -15.94 -10.68 10.02
N ARG A 542 -15.49 -10.75 11.27
CA ARG A 542 -15.52 -9.65 12.23
C ARG A 542 -14.36 -8.68 12.02
N LEU A 543 -14.59 -7.39 12.30
CA LEU A 543 -13.55 -6.40 12.50
C LEU A 543 -12.64 -6.79 13.68
N SER A 544 -11.39 -6.29 13.69
CA SER A 544 -10.45 -6.53 14.81
C SER A 544 -10.96 -6.01 16.15
N TYR A 545 -11.76 -4.93 16.13
CA TYR A 545 -12.29 -4.26 17.32
C TYR A 545 -13.79 -3.99 17.18
N GLY A 546 -14.55 -4.17 18.27
CA GLY A 546 -15.91 -3.65 18.38
C GLY A 546 -15.89 -2.13 18.41
N ARG A 547 -16.55 -1.48 17.48
CA ARG A 547 -16.50 -0.01 17.33
C ARG A 547 -17.77 0.54 16.70
N ASP A 548 -18.17 1.73 17.14
CA ASP A 548 -19.25 2.50 16.55
C ASP A 548 -18.74 3.75 15.84
N ALA A 549 -19.62 4.45 15.15
CA ALA A 549 -19.31 5.64 14.39
C ALA A 549 -18.07 5.46 13.46
N ILE A 550 -18.01 4.31 12.81
CA ILE A 550 -17.01 3.98 11.81
C ILE A 550 -17.29 4.78 10.55
N GLY A 551 -16.24 5.28 9.88
CA GLY A 551 -16.36 5.70 8.49
C GLY A 551 -16.14 4.51 7.57
N SER A 552 -17.00 4.26 6.59
CA SER A 552 -16.77 3.23 5.58
C SER A 552 -17.09 3.71 4.17
N CYS A 553 -16.33 3.23 3.22
CA CYS A 553 -16.64 3.42 1.80
C CYS A 553 -16.03 2.30 0.97
N LEU A 554 -16.39 2.28 -0.30
CA LEU A 554 -15.80 1.41 -1.31
C LEU A 554 -14.57 2.11 -1.91
N LEU A 555 -13.42 1.46 -1.85
CA LEU A 555 -12.20 1.86 -2.54
C LEU A 555 -11.86 0.82 -3.61
N GLY A 556 -12.04 1.19 -4.87
CA GLY A 556 -12.00 0.20 -5.95
C GLY A 556 -13.14 -0.81 -5.82
N ASP A 557 -12.80 -2.05 -5.55
CA ASP A 557 -13.74 -3.16 -5.32
C ASP A 557 -13.81 -3.61 -3.85
N ARG A 558 -13.07 -2.94 -2.95
CA ARG A 558 -12.91 -3.35 -1.56
C ARG A 558 -13.55 -2.38 -0.58
N ILE A 559 -14.18 -2.91 0.44
CA ILE A 559 -14.76 -2.13 1.53
C ILE A 559 -13.65 -1.76 2.51
N VAL A 560 -13.56 -0.48 2.84
CA VAL A 560 -12.61 0.03 3.84
C VAL A 560 -13.37 0.57 5.04
N ALA A 561 -12.95 0.18 6.24
CA ALA A 561 -13.47 0.64 7.52
C ALA A 561 -12.42 1.48 8.25
N VAL A 562 -12.74 2.72 8.56
CA VAL A 562 -11.80 3.74 9.06
C VAL A 562 -12.23 4.26 10.43
N GLY A 563 -11.32 4.22 11.40
CA GLY A 563 -11.54 4.79 12.71
C GLY A 563 -12.68 4.16 13.51
N GLY A 564 -13.41 4.98 14.26
CA GLY A 564 -14.50 4.60 15.15
C GLY A 564 -14.15 4.79 16.62
N TYR A 565 -15.07 4.43 17.51
CA TYR A 565 -14.93 4.49 18.96
C TYR A 565 -15.23 3.14 19.60
N ASP A 566 -14.32 2.62 20.41
CA ASP A 566 -14.45 1.28 21.03
C ASP A 566 -15.14 1.28 22.39
N GLY A 567 -15.49 2.46 22.90
CA GLY A 567 -16.05 2.67 24.22
C GLY A 567 -15.06 3.26 25.22
N VAL A 568 -13.77 3.28 24.89
CA VAL A 568 -12.67 3.81 25.71
C VAL A 568 -11.92 4.91 24.96
N GLN A 569 -11.56 4.65 23.70
CA GLN A 569 -10.74 5.55 22.90
C GLN A 569 -11.23 5.69 21.45
N TYR A 570 -10.83 6.79 20.83
CA TYR A 570 -10.99 7.03 19.40
C TYR A 570 -9.90 6.28 18.65
N LEU A 571 -10.30 5.47 17.69
CA LEU A 571 -9.39 4.56 17.00
C LEU A 571 -8.78 5.20 15.76
N CYS A 572 -7.49 4.92 15.53
CA CYS A 572 -6.79 5.21 14.27
C CYS A 572 -6.79 4.02 13.29
N VAL A 573 -7.37 2.90 13.68
CA VAL A 573 -7.34 1.63 12.93
C VAL A 573 -8.10 1.76 11.61
N VAL A 574 -7.46 1.30 10.54
CA VAL A 574 -8.03 1.20 9.20
C VAL A 574 -7.93 -0.25 8.75
N GLU A 575 -9.05 -0.80 8.26
CA GLU A 575 -9.13 -2.18 7.80
C GLU A 575 -9.83 -2.26 6.45
N VAL A 576 -9.33 -3.14 5.59
CA VAL A 576 -9.91 -3.45 4.28
C VAL A 576 -10.44 -4.87 4.26
N TYR A 577 -11.65 -5.04 3.71
CA TYR A 577 -12.30 -6.34 3.59
C TYR A 577 -11.89 -7.04 2.30
N ASP A 578 -11.47 -8.28 2.44
CA ASP A 578 -11.20 -9.20 1.34
C ASP A 578 -12.41 -10.15 1.22
N ALA A 579 -13.21 -9.96 0.17
CA ALA A 579 -14.46 -10.70 -0.01
C ALA A 579 -14.24 -12.16 -0.45
N GLU A 580 -13.09 -12.48 -1.05
CA GLU A 580 -12.76 -13.84 -1.48
C GLU A 580 -12.32 -14.70 -0.30
N ALA A 581 -11.51 -14.11 0.60
CA ALA A 581 -11.00 -14.78 1.79
C ALA A 581 -11.92 -14.64 3.01
N ASP A 582 -13.00 -13.85 2.93
CA ASP A 582 -13.85 -13.44 4.07
C ASP A 582 -13.01 -13.02 5.27
N CYS A 583 -12.12 -12.06 5.09
CA CYS A 583 -11.25 -11.58 6.17
C CYS A 583 -10.97 -10.09 6.08
N TRP A 584 -10.61 -9.47 7.22
CA TRP A 584 -10.19 -8.07 7.30
C TRP A 584 -8.68 -7.99 7.43
N ARG A 585 -8.05 -7.13 6.61
CA ARG A 585 -6.61 -6.84 6.66
C ARG A 585 -6.39 -5.39 7.10
N LYS A 586 -5.36 -5.17 7.90
CA LYS A 586 -5.00 -3.82 8.35
C LYS A 586 -4.30 -3.05 7.22
N LEU A 587 -4.67 -1.77 7.10
CA LEU A 587 -3.96 -0.77 6.32
C LEU A 587 -3.22 0.20 7.25
N ALA A 588 -2.45 1.13 6.67
CA ALA A 588 -1.82 2.19 7.45
C ALA A 588 -2.86 2.93 8.30
N PRO A 589 -2.58 3.18 9.59
CA PRO A 589 -3.50 3.84 10.49
C PRO A 589 -3.59 5.34 10.17
N LEU A 590 -4.71 5.98 10.57
CA LEU A 590 -4.84 7.43 10.60
C LEU A 590 -3.77 8.06 11.50
N SER A 591 -3.41 9.31 11.22
CA SER A 591 -2.50 10.09 12.10
C SER A 591 -3.08 10.34 13.49
N THR A 592 -4.41 10.48 13.57
CA THR A 592 -5.14 10.73 14.82
C THR A 592 -6.39 9.87 14.85
N GLY A 593 -6.64 9.21 15.99
CA GLY A 593 -7.85 8.43 16.21
C GLY A 593 -9.11 9.31 16.14
N ARG A 594 -10.11 8.88 15.39
CA ARG A 594 -11.36 9.64 15.22
C ARG A 594 -12.59 8.75 15.02
N ALA A 595 -13.73 9.21 15.52
CA ALA A 595 -15.02 8.58 15.33
C ALA A 595 -16.01 9.52 14.64
N GLY A 596 -16.91 8.97 13.83
CA GLY A 596 -17.89 9.75 13.07
C GLY A 596 -17.24 10.68 12.03
N ALA A 597 -16.03 10.34 11.58
CA ALA A 597 -15.46 10.93 10.39
C ALA A 597 -16.26 10.48 9.17
N ALA A 598 -16.58 11.38 8.26
CA ALA A 598 -17.09 10.98 6.96
C ALA A 598 -15.92 10.45 6.13
N VAL A 599 -16.08 9.25 5.57
CA VAL A 599 -15.06 8.62 4.73
C VAL A 599 -15.63 8.42 3.34
N VAL A 600 -14.93 8.93 2.35
CA VAL A 600 -15.34 8.88 0.95
C VAL A 600 -14.16 8.53 0.05
N ALA A 601 -14.44 7.83 -1.02
CA ALA A 601 -13.49 7.63 -2.10
C ALA A 601 -13.60 8.79 -3.09
N VAL A 602 -12.46 9.29 -3.53
CA VAL A 602 -12.36 10.35 -4.54
C VAL A 602 -11.49 9.87 -5.70
N PRO A 603 -11.77 10.32 -6.94
CA PRO A 603 -10.96 9.92 -8.08
C PRO A 603 -9.50 10.39 -7.88
N PRO A 604 -8.52 9.74 -8.53
CA PRO A 604 -7.15 10.20 -8.51
C PRO A 604 -7.06 11.61 -9.09
N PRO A 605 -6.28 12.52 -8.49
CA PRO A 605 -6.14 13.88 -9.01
C PRO A 605 -5.48 13.85 -10.38
N ARG A 606 -6.10 14.50 -11.36
CA ARG A 606 -5.63 14.53 -12.77
C ARG A 606 -4.31 15.29 -12.99
N ASN A 607 -3.75 15.99 -11.97
CA ASN A 607 -2.64 16.95 -12.12
C ASN A 607 -1.46 16.73 -11.16
N LEU A 608 -1.13 15.51 -10.77
CA LEU A 608 0.00 15.22 -9.88
C LEU A 608 1.07 14.31 -10.54
N PHE A 609 1.32 14.51 -11.83
CA PHE A 609 2.46 13.90 -12.53
C PHE A 609 3.19 14.95 -13.39
#